data_a757d0f651f855d3d0a85eca2266953d
#
_entry.id   a757d0f651f855d3d0a85eca2266953d
#
_cell.length_a   1.000
_cell.length_b   1.000
_cell.length_c   1.000
_cell.angle_alpha   90.00
_cell.angle_beta   90.00
_cell.angle_gamma   90.00
#
_symmetry.space_group_name_H-M   'P 1'
#
loop_
_entity.id
_entity.type
_entity.pdbx_description
1 polymer ?
#
loop_
_entity_poly.entity_id
_entity_poly.type
_entity_poly.pdbx_seq_one_letter_code
_entity_poly.pdbx_strand_id
1 'polypeptide(L)'
;IEGYIIILVSHKLDEVFELCKEATILKNGSKIKTIPIPFERKKIVDLMFKGDKSIDKIKNPISRIKRENMHIDLKYYKKGIAKIPEGKKIGVIGLQGSGNDQFIKKIFDKSISISRKINKNRIMIDKKNIYYTPSDRLEKGLFSDLTLIEHMALSENKNNFINWKKIKEYSRKKINEFNIKGTLNSQAKELSGGNQQKLQLSLIPNEKGLLAIEQPTRGLDLNSTQSVWNKINERIKDDICLFFSTTDIDEVWDQSDWIISFSGENITDISEKKDIKKSDIKFFISGIKTR
;
A
#
# COMPACT_ATOMS: atom_id res chain seq x y z
N ILE A 1 13.42 -30.86 -16.05
CA ILE A 1 14.50 -30.86 -15.05
C ILE A 1 14.42 -32.24 -14.41
N GLU A 2 15.18 -33.19 -14.95
CA GLU A 2 15.17 -34.57 -14.49
C GLU A 2 15.92 -34.68 -13.14
N GLY A 3 15.27 -35.26 -12.15
CA GLY A 3 15.88 -35.64 -10.88
C GLY A 3 15.92 -34.61 -9.74
N TYR A 4 15.32 -33.43 -9.90
CA TYR A 4 15.25 -32.42 -8.83
C TYR A 4 13.86 -32.35 -8.18
N ILE A 5 13.84 -32.25 -6.84
CA ILE A 5 12.64 -31.89 -6.07
C ILE A 5 12.69 -30.41 -5.81
N ILE A 6 11.66 -29.68 -6.24
CA ILE A 6 11.54 -28.23 -6.04
C ILE A 6 10.47 -27.97 -4.99
N ILE A 7 10.82 -27.23 -3.96
CA ILE A 7 9.89 -26.77 -2.92
C ILE A 7 9.71 -25.26 -3.11
N LEU A 8 8.49 -24.85 -3.47
CA LEU A 8 8.10 -23.45 -3.60
C LEU A 8 7.36 -23.01 -2.34
N VAL A 9 7.81 -21.91 -1.73
CA VAL A 9 7.08 -21.24 -0.65
C VAL A 9 6.52 -19.93 -1.21
N SER A 10 5.21 -19.86 -1.32
CA SER A 10 4.51 -18.69 -1.86
C SER A 10 3.18 -18.47 -1.14
N HIS A 11 2.74 -17.21 -1.05
CA HIS A 11 1.40 -16.81 -0.66
C HIS A 11 0.51 -16.49 -1.88
N LYS A 12 1.08 -16.48 -3.07
CA LYS A 12 0.38 -16.26 -4.35
C LYS A 12 -0.16 -17.59 -4.86
N LEU A 13 -1.47 -17.75 -4.77
CA LEU A 13 -2.13 -19.00 -5.18
C LEU A 13 -1.95 -19.28 -6.68
N ASP A 14 -1.85 -18.25 -7.54
CA ASP A 14 -1.65 -18.42 -8.97
C ASP A 14 -0.34 -19.15 -9.27
N GLU A 15 0.77 -18.77 -8.61
CA GLU A 15 2.08 -19.43 -8.75
C GLU A 15 1.99 -20.90 -8.30
N VAL A 16 1.27 -21.16 -7.19
CA VAL A 16 1.11 -22.53 -6.67
C VAL A 16 0.30 -23.40 -7.64
N PHE A 17 -0.79 -22.85 -8.21
CA PHE A 17 -1.62 -23.58 -9.18
C PHE A 17 -0.90 -23.87 -10.50
N GLU A 18 -0.05 -22.94 -10.94
CA GLU A 18 0.66 -23.05 -12.20
C GLU A 18 1.90 -23.97 -12.12
N LEU A 19 2.61 -23.91 -11.00
CA LEU A 19 3.95 -24.52 -10.88
C LEU A 19 4.00 -25.80 -10.05
N CYS A 20 3.01 -26.03 -9.16
CA CYS A 20 3.07 -27.14 -8.21
C CYS A 20 2.09 -28.27 -8.56
N LYS A 21 2.47 -29.52 -8.20
CA LYS A 21 1.57 -30.68 -8.30
C LYS A 21 0.76 -30.90 -7.02
N GLU A 22 1.30 -30.46 -5.89
CA GLU A 22 0.62 -30.50 -4.60
C GLU A 22 0.97 -29.26 -3.76
N ALA A 23 0.11 -28.90 -2.82
CA ALA A 23 0.32 -27.79 -1.92
C ALA A 23 0.09 -28.19 -0.47
N THR A 24 1.01 -27.84 0.41
CA THR A 24 0.86 -27.97 1.86
C THR A 24 0.52 -26.61 2.46
N ILE A 25 -0.65 -26.51 3.10
CA ILE A 25 -1.10 -25.28 3.75
C ILE A 25 -0.55 -25.27 5.17
N LEU A 26 0.19 -24.20 5.48
CA LEU A 26 0.73 -23.93 6.82
C LEU A 26 0.01 -22.73 7.43
N LYS A 27 -0.30 -22.80 8.73
CA LYS A 27 -0.86 -21.70 9.52
C LYS A 27 -0.26 -21.68 10.92
N ASN A 28 0.27 -20.56 11.34
CA ASN A 28 0.91 -20.38 12.66
C ASN A 28 1.97 -21.46 12.97
N GLY A 29 2.80 -21.80 11.97
CA GLY A 29 3.83 -22.82 12.09
C GLY A 29 3.34 -24.28 12.04
N SER A 30 2.03 -24.50 11.93
CA SER A 30 1.45 -25.85 11.90
C SER A 30 0.90 -26.22 10.53
N LYS A 31 1.06 -27.48 10.13
CA LYS A 31 0.47 -28.02 8.90
C LYS A 31 -1.04 -28.19 9.08
N ILE A 32 -1.82 -27.54 8.22
CA ILE A 32 -3.28 -27.68 8.18
C ILE A 32 -3.69 -28.86 7.29
N LYS A 33 -3.19 -28.87 6.04
CA LYS A 33 -3.55 -29.90 5.06
C LYS A 33 -2.57 -29.91 3.89
N THR A 34 -2.32 -31.08 3.30
CA THR A 34 -1.73 -31.21 1.97
C THR A 34 -2.84 -31.60 0.98
N ILE A 35 -2.85 -30.97 -0.19
CA ILE A 35 -3.85 -31.15 -1.24
C ILE A 35 -3.17 -31.27 -2.60
N PRO A 36 -3.66 -32.14 -3.50
CA PRO A 36 -3.19 -32.18 -4.88
C PRO A 36 -3.66 -30.96 -5.66
N ILE A 37 -2.91 -30.54 -6.66
CA ILE A 37 -3.29 -29.51 -7.63
C ILE A 37 -3.67 -30.22 -8.95
N PRO A 38 -4.76 -29.82 -9.63
CA PRO A 38 -5.63 -28.67 -9.33
C PRO A 38 -6.66 -28.97 -8.22
N PHE A 39 -6.95 -27.94 -7.42
CA PHE A 39 -7.94 -27.95 -6.37
C PHE A 39 -8.77 -26.67 -6.40
N GLU A 40 -9.98 -26.69 -5.85
CA GLU A 40 -10.86 -25.52 -5.86
C GLU A 40 -10.25 -24.36 -5.05
N ARG A 41 -9.91 -23.28 -5.73
CA ARG A 41 -9.23 -22.09 -5.16
C ARG A 41 -9.94 -21.58 -3.88
N LYS A 42 -11.26 -21.51 -3.90
CA LYS A 42 -12.07 -21.06 -2.77
C LYS A 42 -11.83 -21.90 -1.51
N LYS A 43 -11.74 -23.22 -1.65
CA LYS A 43 -11.50 -24.12 -0.52
C LYS A 43 -10.09 -23.98 0.08
N ILE A 44 -9.08 -23.62 -0.74
CA ILE A 44 -7.73 -23.32 -0.22
C ILE A 44 -7.79 -22.04 0.62
N VAL A 45 -8.41 -20.99 0.11
CA VAL A 45 -8.62 -19.73 0.83
C VAL A 45 -9.36 -19.98 2.14
N ASP A 46 -10.45 -20.73 2.12
CA ASP A 46 -11.22 -21.07 3.32
C ASP A 46 -10.38 -21.84 4.36
N LEU A 47 -9.50 -22.76 3.92
CA LEU A 47 -8.59 -23.47 4.81
C LEU A 47 -7.50 -22.56 5.42
N MET A 48 -6.98 -21.60 4.64
CA MET A 48 -5.99 -20.64 5.12
C MET A 48 -6.61 -19.68 6.16
N PHE A 49 -7.87 -19.30 5.98
CA PHE A 49 -8.58 -18.31 6.81
C PHE A 49 -9.55 -18.93 7.84
N LYS A 50 -9.65 -20.26 7.94
CA LYS A 50 -10.55 -20.94 8.87
C LYS A 50 -10.31 -20.49 10.31
N GLY A 51 -11.29 -19.75 10.88
CA GLY A 51 -11.22 -19.18 12.24
C GLY A 51 -10.99 -17.66 12.30
N ASP A 52 -10.69 -16.99 11.21
CA ASP A 52 -10.60 -15.53 11.17
C ASP A 52 -11.96 -14.92 10.79
N LYS A 53 -12.62 -14.28 11.77
CA LYS A 53 -13.98 -13.71 11.63
C LYS A 53 -14.05 -12.38 10.85
N SER A 54 -13.06 -12.05 10.03
CA SER A 54 -12.97 -10.72 9.38
C SER A 54 -12.82 -10.75 7.87
N ILE A 55 -13.62 -11.58 7.17
CA ILE A 55 -13.82 -11.41 5.72
C ILE A 55 -15.16 -10.71 5.49
N ASP A 56 -15.35 -9.56 6.08
CA ASP A 56 -16.39 -8.65 5.64
C ASP A 56 -15.85 -7.90 4.42
N LYS A 57 -16.50 -8.14 3.26
CA LYS A 57 -16.29 -7.34 2.05
C LYS A 57 -16.48 -5.88 2.42
N ILE A 58 -15.39 -5.11 2.42
CA ILE A 58 -15.46 -3.67 2.64
C ILE A 58 -16.27 -3.09 1.48
N LYS A 59 -17.54 -2.81 1.75
CA LYS A 59 -18.34 -1.94 0.89
C LYS A 59 -17.71 -0.56 0.98
N ASN A 60 -17.06 -0.12 -0.07
CA ASN A 60 -16.56 1.25 -0.19
C ASN A 60 -17.75 2.20 0.01
N PRO A 61 -17.79 3.03 1.05
CA PRO A 61 -18.84 4.02 1.19
C PRO A 61 -18.63 5.10 0.11
N ILE A 62 -19.56 5.16 -0.83
CA ILE A 62 -19.61 6.22 -1.84
C ILE A 62 -20.04 7.49 -1.13
N SER A 63 -19.11 8.35 -0.78
CA SER A 63 -19.46 9.70 -0.31
C SER A 63 -19.87 10.57 -1.49
N ARG A 64 -21.09 11.13 -1.43
CA ARG A 64 -21.71 11.98 -2.48
C ARG A 64 -21.30 13.45 -2.41
N ILE A 65 -20.12 13.78 -1.96
CA ILE A 65 -19.64 15.16 -1.94
C ILE A 65 -19.13 15.51 -3.34
N LYS A 66 -19.54 16.64 -3.91
CA LYS A 66 -18.93 17.21 -5.12
C LYS A 66 -17.46 17.50 -4.82
N ARG A 67 -16.58 16.62 -5.27
CA ARG A 67 -15.15 16.74 -5.05
C ARG A 67 -14.54 17.58 -6.16
N GLU A 68 -13.66 18.49 -5.79
CA GLU A 68 -12.88 19.26 -6.76
C GLU A 68 -11.85 18.33 -7.44
N ASN A 69 -11.37 18.73 -8.60
CA ASN A 69 -10.34 17.96 -9.31
C ASN A 69 -8.96 18.34 -8.81
N MET A 70 -8.16 17.33 -8.50
CA MET A 70 -6.73 17.46 -8.30
C MET A 70 -6.04 17.50 -9.66
N HIS A 71 -5.13 18.45 -9.85
CA HIS A 71 -4.32 18.57 -11.05
C HIS A 71 -2.90 18.10 -10.75
N ILE A 72 -2.48 17.07 -11.48
CA ILE A 72 -1.12 16.55 -11.41
C ILE A 72 -0.38 17.02 -12.64
N ASP A 73 0.66 17.80 -12.45
CA ASP A 73 1.53 18.24 -13.55
C ASP A 73 2.55 17.12 -13.83
N LEU A 74 2.31 16.42 -14.92
CA LEU A 74 3.14 15.29 -15.38
C LEU A 74 4.00 15.76 -16.55
N LYS A 75 5.12 16.43 -16.28
CA LYS A 75 6.06 16.91 -17.31
C LYS A 75 6.51 15.83 -18.31
N TYR A 76 6.40 14.56 -17.91
CA TYR A 76 6.82 13.40 -18.71
C TYR A 76 5.67 12.66 -19.39
N TYR A 77 4.44 13.14 -19.26
CA TYR A 77 3.27 12.56 -19.92
C TYR A 77 2.88 13.40 -21.13
N LYS A 78 2.57 12.77 -22.29
CA LYS A 78 2.25 13.46 -23.54
C LYS A 78 1.15 14.52 -23.47
N LYS A 79 0.23 14.40 -22.47
CA LYS A 79 -0.86 15.35 -22.20
C LYS A 79 -0.49 16.42 -21.16
N GLY A 80 0.67 16.33 -20.52
CA GLY A 80 1.21 17.29 -19.56
C GLY A 80 0.50 17.40 -18.22
N ILE A 81 -0.82 17.28 -18.14
CA ILE A 81 -1.61 17.41 -16.92
C ILE A 81 -2.67 16.31 -16.83
N ALA A 82 -2.68 15.57 -15.72
CA ALA A 82 -3.78 14.69 -15.37
C ALA A 82 -4.75 15.39 -14.40
N LYS A 83 -6.06 15.19 -14.61
CA LYS A 83 -7.12 15.67 -13.74
C LYS A 83 -7.76 14.48 -13.07
N ILE A 84 -7.57 14.33 -11.76
CA ILE A 84 -8.10 13.22 -10.97
C ILE A 84 -8.96 13.82 -9.85
N PRO A 85 -10.18 13.31 -9.60
CA PRO A 85 -11.01 13.80 -8.49
C PRO A 85 -10.32 13.59 -7.15
N GLU A 86 -10.48 14.54 -6.22
CA GLU A 86 -9.96 14.43 -4.86
C GLU A 86 -10.58 13.26 -4.09
N GLY A 87 -9.89 12.79 -3.07
CA GLY A 87 -10.33 11.65 -2.23
C GLY A 87 -10.34 10.33 -2.95
N LYS A 88 -9.60 10.21 -4.07
CA LYS A 88 -9.43 8.97 -4.83
C LYS A 88 -8.16 8.23 -4.45
N LYS A 89 -8.20 6.92 -4.63
CA LYS A 89 -7.03 6.04 -4.52
C LYS A 89 -6.41 5.88 -5.90
N ILE A 90 -5.17 6.33 -6.03
CA ILE A 90 -4.42 6.29 -7.27
C ILE A 90 -3.34 5.21 -7.15
N GLY A 91 -3.53 4.09 -7.83
CA GLY A 91 -2.54 3.04 -7.93
C GLY A 91 -1.52 3.35 -9.04
N VAL A 92 -0.25 3.24 -8.72
CA VAL A 92 0.86 3.43 -9.66
C VAL A 92 1.54 2.09 -9.87
N ILE A 93 1.34 1.50 -11.06
CA ILE A 93 1.82 0.16 -11.34
C ILE A 93 2.91 0.15 -12.42
N GLY A 94 3.86 -0.75 -12.25
CA GLY A 94 4.90 -1.03 -13.23
C GLY A 94 5.75 -2.21 -12.78
N LEU A 95 6.59 -2.72 -13.68
CA LEU A 95 7.59 -3.72 -13.30
C LEU A 95 8.62 -3.11 -12.34
N GLN A 96 9.32 -3.95 -11.60
CA GLN A 96 10.37 -3.48 -10.71
C GLN A 96 11.40 -2.66 -11.51
N GLY A 97 11.70 -1.45 -11.02
CA GLY A 97 12.62 -0.52 -11.71
C GLY A 97 12.00 0.29 -12.86
N SER A 98 10.70 0.16 -13.12
CA SER A 98 10.02 0.90 -14.20
C SER A 98 9.70 2.36 -13.87
N GLY A 99 10.11 2.88 -12.71
CA GLY A 99 9.88 4.27 -12.33
C GLY A 99 8.65 4.53 -11.45
N ASN A 100 7.81 3.53 -11.19
CA ASN A 100 6.60 3.66 -10.38
C ASN A 100 6.90 4.08 -8.92
N ASP A 101 7.92 3.50 -8.27
CA ASP A 101 8.33 3.89 -6.91
C ASP A 101 8.96 5.29 -6.91
N GLN A 102 9.84 5.59 -7.91
CA GLN A 102 10.41 6.92 -8.08
C GLN A 102 9.34 7.99 -8.29
N PHE A 103 8.23 7.65 -8.96
CA PHE A 103 7.11 8.58 -9.13
C PHE A 103 6.48 8.96 -7.79
N ILE A 104 6.24 7.98 -6.90
CA ILE A 104 5.72 8.24 -5.54
C ILE A 104 6.69 9.15 -4.76
N LYS A 105 7.99 8.87 -4.81
CA LYS A 105 9.01 9.71 -4.18
C LYS A 105 9.02 11.13 -4.75
N LYS A 106 8.93 11.28 -6.08
CA LYS A 106 8.88 12.60 -6.75
C LYS A 106 7.65 13.43 -6.35
N ILE A 107 6.53 12.80 -6.00
CA ILE A 107 5.37 13.49 -5.41
C ILE A 107 5.77 14.13 -4.07
N PHE A 108 6.43 13.38 -3.21
CA PHE A 108 6.88 13.84 -1.90
C PHE A 108 7.96 14.92 -2.02
N ASP A 109 8.94 14.74 -2.89
CA ASP A 109 10.06 15.69 -3.11
C ASP A 109 9.64 16.96 -3.87
N LYS A 110 8.35 17.10 -4.26
CA LYS A 110 7.81 18.20 -5.08
C LYS A 110 8.40 18.29 -6.50
N SER A 111 9.06 17.27 -6.97
CA SER A 111 9.49 17.17 -8.37
C SER A 111 8.30 17.00 -9.32
N ILE A 112 7.17 16.53 -8.78
CA ILE A 112 5.86 16.49 -9.43
C ILE A 112 4.94 17.47 -8.68
N SER A 113 4.43 18.44 -9.42
CA SER A 113 3.52 19.44 -8.86
C SER A 113 2.10 18.92 -8.81
N ILE A 114 1.51 18.91 -7.61
CA ILE A 114 0.09 18.58 -7.40
C ILE A 114 -0.59 19.85 -6.89
N SER A 115 -1.68 20.23 -7.54
CA SER A 115 -2.46 21.40 -7.17
C SER A 115 -3.94 21.10 -7.09
N ARG A 116 -4.65 21.80 -6.21
CA ARG A 116 -6.12 21.80 -6.10
C ARG A 116 -6.66 23.02 -6.80
N LYS A 117 -7.88 22.92 -7.34
CA LYS A 117 -8.60 24.06 -7.85
C LYS A 117 -9.62 24.50 -6.80
N ILE A 118 -9.41 25.65 -6.17
CA ILE A 118 -10.33 26.24 -5.21
C ILE A 118 -10.78 27.61 -5.77
N ASN A 119 -12.08 27.80 -5.93
CA ASN A 119 -12.66 29.08 -6.41
C ASN A 119 -11.98 29.66 -7.65
N LYS A 120 -11.78 28.87 -8.69
CA LYS A 120 -11.06 29.17 -9.94
C LYS A 120 -9.54 29.33 -9.83
N ASN A 121 -8.96 29.38 -8.64
CA ASN A 121 -7.51 29.47 -8.43
C ASN A 121 -6.89 28.09 -8.26
N ARG A 122 -5.66 27.90 -8.76
CA ARG A 122 -4.83 26.72 -8.48
C ARG A 122 -4.02 26.98 -7.22
N ILE A 123 -4.17 26.12 -6.23
CA ILE A 123 -3.40 26.15 -4.99
C ILE A 123 -2.53 24.90 -4.94
N MET A 124 -1.22 25.07 -4.81
CA MET A 124 -0.27 23.96 -4.66
C MET A 124 -0.49 23.24 -3.33
N ILE A 125 -0.41 21.92 -3.34
CA ILE A 125 -0.41 21.16 -2.09
C ILE A 125 0.91 21.40 -1.38
N ASP A 126 0.83 21.89 -0.13
CA ASP A 126 2.02 22.13 0.68
C ASP A 126 2.69 20.81 1.07
N LYS A 127 4.04 20.78 1.08
CA LYS A 127 4.84 19.60 1.47
C LYS A 127 4.47 19.09 2.86
N LYS A 128 4.17 19.98 3.80
CA LYS A 128 3.75 19.61 5.17
C LYS A 128 2.48 18.76 5.22
N ASN A 129 1.68 18.76 4.13
CA ASN A 129 0.46 17.98 3.99
C ASN A 129 0.65 16.75 3.08
N ILE A 130 1.89 16.36 2.77
CA ILE A 130 2.22 15.16 2.02
C ILE A 130 2.95 14.21 2.96
N TYR A 131 2.36 13.05 3.20
CA TYR A 131 2.91 12.01 4.06
C TYR A 131 3.42 10.86 3.20
N TYR A 132 4.69 10.56 3.32
CA TYR A 132 5.38 9.57 2.52
C TYR A 132 5.84 8.38 3.35
N THR A 133 5.61 7.17 2.83
CA THR A 133 6.15 5.94 3.41
C THR A 133 6.92 5.17 2.34
N PRO A 134 8.23 4.95 2.52
CA PRO A 134 9.04 4.18 1.60
C PRO A 134 8.78 2.68 1.72
N SER A 135 9.09 1.94 0.65
CA SER A 135 9.00 0.47 0.62
C SER A 135 10.04 -0.21 1.51
N ASP A 136 11.20 0.41 1.62
CA ASP A 136 12.26 -0.03 2.52
C ASP A 136 12.02 0.52 3.92
N ARG A 137 11.45 -0.34 4.77
CA ARG A 137 10.94 0.07 6.09
C ARG A 137 12.05 0.37 7.07
N LEU A 138 13.10 -0.47 7.13
CA LEU A 138 14.15 -0.37 8.13
C LEU A 138 15.28 0.57 7.75
N GLU A 139 15.58 0.73 6.45
CA GLU A 139 16.64 1.64 6.03
C GLU A 139 16.16 3.09 5.83
N LYS A 140 14.87 3.26 5.44
CA LYS A 140 14.34 4.58 5.04
C LYS A 140 13.11 5.04 5.79
N GLY A 141 12.34 4.11 6.36
CA GLY A 141 11.04 4.41 6.94
C GLY A 141 11.00 4.43 8.47
N LEU A 142 11.88 3.67 9.10
CA LEU A 142 11.96 3.50 10.55
C LEU A 142 13.44 3.55 10.97
N PHE A 143 13.68 3.81 12.24
CA PHE A 143 14.98 3.65 12.84
C PHE A 143 15.08 2.24 13.44
N SER A 144 15.90 1.37 12.87
CA SER A 144 15.97 -0.06 13.22
C SER A 144 16.13 -0.34 14.71
N ASP A 145 16.94 0.46 15.39
CA ASP A 145 17.33 0.29 16.79
C ASP A 145 16.46 1.07 17.78
N LEU A 146 15.60 1.98 17.31
CA LEU A 146 14.67 2.68 18.17
C LEU A 146 13.46 1.80 18.52
N THR A 147 12.99 1.98 19.74
CA THR A 147 11.78 1.34 20.27
C THR A 147 10.51 1.95 19.71
N LEU A 148 9.37 1.26 19.87
CA LEU A 148 8.07 1.76 19.43
C LEU A 148 7.71 3.09 20.09
N ILE A 149 7.98 3.23 21.39
CA ILE A 149 7.69 4.49 22.11
C ILE A 149 8.57 5.64 21.62
N GLU A 150 9.81 5.39 21.26
CA GLU A 150 10.72 6.41 20.73
C GLU A 150 10.27 6.87 19.33
N HIS A 151 9.84 5.96 18.46
CA HIS A 151 9.23 6.32 17.17
C HIS A 151 7.99 7.21 17.35
N MET A 152 7.11 6.87 18.31
CA MET A 152 5.92 7.68 18.60
C MET A 152 6.30 9.04 19.18
N ALA A 153 7.35 9.10 19.98
CA ALA A 153 7.86 10.36 20.52
C ALA A 153 8.37 11.28 19.40
N LEU A 154 9.11 10.73 18.43
CA LEU A 154 9.59 11.49 17.27
C LEU A 154 8.45 12.01 16.39
N SER A 155 7.38 11.25 16.22
CA SER A 155 6.25 11.65 15.36
C SER A 155 5.32 12.68 15.99
N GLU A 156 5.10 12.60 17.31
CA GLU A 156 4.11 13.42 18.04
C GLU A 156 4.69 14.66 18.72
N ASN A 157 5.98 14.59 19.06
CA ASN A 157 6.57 15.68 19.85
C ASN A 157 6.94 16.87 18.95
N LYS A 158 6.19 17.97 19.12
CA LYS A 158 6.46 19.28 18.46
C LYS A 158 7.26 20.24 19.34
N ASN A 159 7.62 19.84 20.55
CA ASN A 159 8.30 20.67 21.57
C ASN A 159 9.74 20.21 21.79
N ASN A 160 10.55 21.09 22.40
CA ASN A 160 11.94 20.76 22.74
C ASN A 160 12.08 19.72 23.88
N PHE A 161 11.01 19.48 24.65
CA PHE A 161 11.00 18.53 25.76
C PHE A 161 9.92 17.47 25.54
N ILE A 162 10.27 16.20 25.77
CA ILE A 162 9.37 15.06 25.61
C ILE A 162 8.62 14.80 26.92
N ASN A 163 7.29 14.85 26.89
CA ASN A 163 6.46 14.39 27.98
C ASN A 163 6.23 12.87 27.85
N TRP A 164 7.13 12.07 28.44
CA TRP A 164 7.10 10.61 28.36
C TRP A 164 5.80 9.98 28.87
N LYS A 165 5.15 10.57 29.89
CA LYS A 165 3.86 10.06 30.37
C LYS A 165 2.79 10.13 29.30
N LYS A 166 2.68 11.30 28.63
CA LYS A 166 1.74 11.51 27.55
C LYS A 166 2.07 10.63 26.33
N ILE A 167 3.35 10.54 25.96
CA ILE A 167 3.81 9.68 24.86
C ILE A 167 3.51 8.21 25.14
N LYS A 168 3.68 7.73 26.35
CA LYS A 168 3.38 6.35 26.74
C LYS A 168 1.89 6.00 26.56
N GLU A 169 0.99 6.87 26.94
CA GLU A 169 -0.45 6.71 26.76
C GLU A 169 -0.82 6.71 25.27
N TYR A 170 -0.30 7.68 24.52
CA TYR A 170 -0.47 7.77 23.08
C TYR A 170 0.04 6.52 22.36
N SER A 171 1.25 6.06 22.68
CA SER A 171 1.86 4.87 22.07
C SER A 171 1.03 3.61 22.33
N ARG A 172 0.53 3.41 23.54
CA ARG A 172 -0.38 2.27 23.86
C ARG A 172 -1.64 2.31 23.01
N LYS A 173 -2.26 3.50 22.87
CA LYS A 173 -3.43 3.69 22.02
C LYS A 173 -3.12 3.31 20.57
N LYS A 174 -2.01 3.79 20.01
CA LYS A 174 -1.60 3.51 18.62
C LYS A 174 -1.24 2.04 18.39
N ILE A 175 -0.53 1.40 19.30
CA ILE A 175 -0.20 -0.03 19.23
C ILE A 175 -1.49 -0.87 19.16
N ASN A 176 -2.47 -0.55 19.99
CA ASN A 176 -3.77 -1.23 20.00
C ASN A 176 -4.58 -0.93 18.74
N GLU A 177 -4.68 0.36 18.33
CA GLU A 177 -5.41 0.80 17.14
C GLU A 177 -4.92 0.09 15.87
N PHE A 178 -3.60 -0.01 15.69
CA PHE A 178 -3.00 -0.65 14.52
C PHE A 178 -2.75 -2.15 14.70
N ASN A 179 -3.09 -2.71 15.87
CA ASN A 179 -2.85 -4.11 16.22
C ASN A 179 -1.39 -4.52 15.93
N ILE A 180 -0.44 -3.72 16.46
CA ILE A 180 0.98 -3.99 16.33
C ILE A 180 1.38 -5.05 17.36
N LYS A 181 1.92 -6.17 16.91
CA LYS A 181 2.44 -7.22 17.80
C LYS A 181 3.83 -6.82 18.28
N GLY A 182 3.88 -6.17 19.43
CA GLY A 182 5.09 -5.68 20.09
C GLY A 182 4.74 -4.92 21.38
N THR A 183 5.74 -4.65 22.18
CA THR A 183 5.64 -3.82 23.39
C THR A 183 6.17 -2.42 23.13
N LEU A 184 5.97 -1.50 24.04
CA LEU A 184 6.54 -0.15 23.95
C LEU A 184 8.06 -0.15 23.77
N ASN A 185 8.73 -1.14 24.37
CA ASN A 185 10.18 -1.28 24.38
C ASN A 185 10.73 -2.18 23.27
N SER A 186 9.87 -2.80 22.44
CA SER A 186 10.32 -3.57 21.28
C SER A 186 10.98 -2.66 20.26
N GLN A 187 12.13 -3.06 19.73
CA GLN A 187 12.82 -2.34 18.65
C GLN A 187 12.16 -2.63 17.31
N ALA A 188 12.23 -1.67 16.36
CA ALA A 188 11.62 -1.82 15.05
C ALA A 188 12.15 -3.04 14.28
N LYS A 189 13.45 -3.36 14.41
CA LYS A 189 14.09 -4.52 13.77
C LYS A 189 13.58 -5.88 14.29
N GLU A 190 13.03 -5.93 15.49
CA GLU A 190 12.48 -7.15 16.11
C GLU A 190 11.08 -7.49 15.60
N LEU A 191 10.41 -6.53 14.95
CA LEU A 191 9.06 -6.71 14.44
C LEU A 191 9.07 -7.50 13.13
N SER A 192 8.02 -8.30 12.91
CA SER A 192 7.76 -8.87 11.59
C SER A 192 7.47 -7.77 10.57
N GLY A 193 7.70 -8.02 9.27
CA GLY A 193 7.48 -7.05 8.20
C GLY A 193 6.08 -6.41 8.23
N GLY A 194 5.03 -7.19 8.53
CA GLY A 194 3.67 -6.67 8.69
C GLY A 194 3.52 -5.72 9.89
N ASN A 195 4.20 -5.98 11.00
CA ASN A 195 4.17 -5.09 12.15
C ASN A 195 5.03 -3.84 11.94
N GLN A 196 6.14 -3.94 11.20
CA GLN A 196 6.92 -2.77 10.76
C GLN A 196 6.06 -1.85 9.86
N GLN A 197 5.29 -2.40 8.92
CA GLN A 197 4.38 -1.63 8.08
C GLN A 197 3.28 -0.95 8.90
N LYS A 198 2.69 -1.65 9.87
CA LYS A 198 1.69 -1.07 10.78
C LYS A 198 2.29 0.03 11.64
N LEU A 199 3.52 -0.16 12.15
CA LEU A 199 4.24 0.88 12.87
C LEU A 199 4.42 2.12 11.98
N GLN A 200 4.95 1.95 10.77
CA GLN A 200 5.17 3.05 9.82
C GLN A 200 3.87 3.83 9.53
N LEU A 201 2.76 3.12 9.27
CA LEU A 201 1.46 3.74 9.07
C LEU A 201 0.92 4.45 10.32
N SER A 202 1.21 3.94 11.51
CA SER A 202 0.76 4.53 12.78
C SER A 202 1.44 5.85 13.11
N LEU A 203 2.64 6.09 12.54
CA LEU A 203 3.40 7.33 12.69
C LEU A 203 2.89 8.47 11.81
N ILE A 204 2.06 8.18 10.79
CA ILE A 204 1.48 9.21 9.95
C ILE A 204 0.45 10.02 10.77
N PRO A 205 0.53 11.35 10.82
CA PRO A 205 -0.44 12.20 11.51
C PRO A 205 -1.87 12.02 10.99
N ASN A 206 -2.88 12.22 11.84
CA ASN A 206 -4.29 12.14 11.45
C ASN A 206 -4.80 13.41 10.74
N GLU A 207 -3.91 14.25 10.26
CA GLU A 207 -4.24 15.48 9.56
C GLU A 207 -4.64 15.20 8.12
N LYS A 208 -5.47 16.08 7.55
CA LYS A 208 -5.87 16.01 6.13
C LYS A 208 -4.64 16.24 5.25
N GLY A 209 -4.49 15.42 4.23
CA GLY A 209 -3.35 15.54 3.34
C GLY A 209 -3.33 14.50 2.23
N LEU A 210 -2.19 14.38 1.58
CA LEU A 210 -1.94 13.40 0.55
C LEU A 210 -1.06 12.29 1.14
N LEU A 211 -1.48 11.05 1.00
CA LEU A 211 -0.66 9.88 1.33
C LEU A 211 0.07 9.40 0.07
N ALA A 212 1.38 9.24 0.17
CA ALA A 212 2.26 8.71 -0.86
C ALA A 212 2.97 7.47 -0.30
N ILE A 213 2.55 6.27 -0.70
CA ILE A 213 3.00 5.00 -0.10
C ILE A 213 3.67 4.15 -1.17
N GLU A 214 4.93 3.79 -0.98
CA GLU A 214 5.60 2.80 -1.83
C GLU A 214 5.28 1.40 -1.34
N GLN A 215 4.79 0.55 -2.24
CA GLN A 215 4.60 -0.89 -2.07
C GLN A 215 4.06 -1.28 -0.68
N PRO A 216 2.83 -0.85 -0.32
CA PRO A 216 2.30 -0.97 1.05
C PRO A 216 2.28 -2.40 1.60
N THR A 217 2.23 -3.41 0.73
CA THR A 217 2.08 -4.82 1.15
C THR A 217 3.24 -5.71 0.72
N ARG A 218 4.33 -5.13 0.20
CA ARG A 218 5.49 -5.90 -0.24
C ARG A 218 6.04 -6.82 0.84
N GLY A 219 6.13 -8.13 0.52
CA GLY A 219 6.67 -9.13 1.43
C GLY A 219 5.81 -9.43 2.65
N LEU A 220 4.51 -9.10 2.60
CA LEU A 220 3.54 -9.43 3.64
C LEU A 220 2.73 -10.67 3.24
N ASP A 221 2.33 -11.45 4.25
CA ASP A 221 1.33 -12.50 4.10
C ASP A 221 -0.08 -11.90 3.86
N LEU A 222 -1.02 -12.74 3.43
CA LEU A 222 -2.38 -12.29 3.08
C LEU A 222 -3.11 -11.61 4.25
N ASN A 223 -2.96 -12.10 5.49
CA ASN A 223 -3.61 -11.51 6.66
C ASN A 223 -3.04 -10.13 6.98
N SER A 224 -1.71 -10.01 6.93
CA SER A 224 -1.01 -8.74 7.12
C SER A 224 -1.36 -7.75 6.01
N THR A 225 -1.43 -8.19 4.75
CA THR A 225 -1.86 -7.40 3.59
C THR A 225 -3.25 -6.81 3.81
N GLN A 226 -4.23 -7.65 4.19
CA GLN A 226 -5.60 -7.19 4.43
C GLN A 226 -5.67 -6.22 5.62
N SER A 227 -4.95 -6.51 6.71
CA SER A 227 -4.87 -5.62 7.87
C SER A 227 -4.30 -4.25 7.53
N VAL A 228 -3.25 -4.19 6.71
CA VAL A 228 -2.64 -2.94 6.24
C VAL A 228 -3.62 -2.14 5.39
N TRP A 229 -4.26 -2.77 4.40
CA TRP A 229 -5.24 -2.10 3.55
C TRP A 229 -6.46 -1.60 4.31
N ASN A 230 -6.92 -2.35 5.31
CA ASN A 230 -8.01 -1.89 6.18
C ASN A 230 -7.62 -0.59 6.89
N LYS A 231 -6.39 -0.50 7.43
CA LYS A 231 -5.90 0.72 8.09
C LYS A 231 -5.72 1.89 7.13
N ILE A 232 -5.21 1.65 5.93
CA ILE A 232 -5.11 2.67 4.89
C ILE A 232 -6.52 3.17 4.53
N ASN A 233 -7.47 2.27 4.27
CA ASN A 233 -8.84 2.61 3.89
C ASN A 233 -9.60 3.36 4.99
N GLU A 234 -9.38 3.05 6.27
CA GLU A 234 -9.94 3.80 7.40
C GLU A 234 -9.50 5.27 7.37
N ARG A 235 -8.27 5.56 6.95
CA ARG A 235 -7.72 6.93 6.90
C ARG A 235 -8.21 7.74 5.68
N ILE A 236 -8.55 7.08 4.57
CA ILE A 236 -8.94 7.76 3.32
C ILE A 236 -10.39 8.29 3.37
N LYS A 237 -11.16 7.96 4.40
CA LYS A 237 -12.58 8.33 4.51
C LYS A 237 -12.85 9.84 4.44
N ASP A 238 -11.88 10.69 4.79
CA ASP A 238 -12.06 12.12 5.01
C ASP A 238 -11.22 13.00 4.06
N ASP A 239 -11.49 12.95 2.76
CA ASP A 239 -10.86 13.82 1.74
C ASP A 239 -9.33 13.70 1.59
N ILE A 240 -8.76 12.58 2.02
CA ILE A 240 -7.35 12.26 1.82
C ILE A 240 -7.20 11.57 0.46
N CYS A 241 -6.29 12.07 -0.40
CA CYS A 241 -5.87 11.35 -1.60
C CYS A 241 -4.77 10.37 -1.26
N LEU A 242 -4.84 9.17 -1.83
CA LEU A 242 -3.80 8.17 -1.74
C LEU A 242 -3.14 7.96 -3.10
N PHE A 243 -1.82 8.05 -3.13
CA PHE A 243 -0.99 7.46 -4.17
C PHE A 243 -0.25 6.26 -3.58
N PHE A 244 -0.30 5.14 -4.24
CA PHE A 244 0.51 4.00 -3.84
C PHE A 244 1.13 3.32 -5.05
N SER A 245 2.41 2.92 -4.95
CA SER A 245 3.04 2.10 -5.97
C SER A 245 2.89 0.62 -5.65
N THR A 246 2.85 -0.18 -6.69
CA THR A 246 2.90 -1.65 -6.57
C THR A 246 3.41 -2.29 -7.86
N THR A 247 3.88 -3.53 -7.75
CA THR A 247 4.17 -4.39 -8.91
C THR A 247 3.09 -5.46 -9.09
N ASP A 248 2.10 -5.51 -8.20
CA ASP A 248 1.04 -6.53 -8.16
C ASP A 248 -0.23 -6.00 -8.85
N ILE A 249 -0.65 -6.68 -9.93
CA ILE A 249 -1.82 -6.31 -10.70
C ILE A 249 -3.12 -6.51 -9.89
N ASP A 250 -3.17 -7.53 -9.05
CA ASP A 250 -4.33 -7.80 -8.20
C ASP A 250 -4.49 -6.68 -7.18
N GLU A 251 -3.39 -6.29 -6.54
CA GLU A 251 -3.39 -5.21 -5.56
C GLU A 251 -3.83 -3.88 -6.18
N VAL A 252 -3.23 -3.46 -7.30
CA VAL A 252 -3.62 -2.19 -7.94
C VAL A 252 -5.07 -2.23 -8.38
N TRP A 253 -5.53 -3.36 -8.95
CA TRP A 253 -6.91 -3.50 -9.39
C TRP A 253 -7.91 -3.42 -8.23
N ASP A 254 -7.64 -4.10 -7.12
CA ASP A 254 -8.58 -4.18 -6.01
C ASP A 254 -8.62 -2.89 -5.18
N GLN A 255 -7.49 -2.19 -5.07
CA GLN A 255 -7.34 -1.08 -4.13
C GLN A 255 -7.43 0.31 -4.76
N SER A 256 -7.39 0.46 -6.08
CA SER A 256 -7.41 1.78 -6.72
C SER A 256 -8.75 2.15 -7.36
N ASP A 257 -9.00 3.47 -7.49
CA ASP A 257 -10.04 4.07 -8.31
C ASP A 257 -9.47 4.51 -9.66
N TRP A 258 -8.22 4.98 -9.66
CA TRP A 258 -7.44 5.41 -10.83
C TRP A 258 -6.13 4.65 -10.89
N ILE A 259 -5.66 4.36 -12.10
CA ILE A 259 -4.42 3.61 -12.33
C ILE A 259 -3.51 4.41 -13.24
N ILE A 260 -2.25 4.56 -12.81
CA ILE A 260 -1.16 5.11 -13.60
C ILE A 260 -0.19 3.97 -13.89
N SER A 261 0.00 3.65 -15.15
CA SER A 261 0.86 2.54 -15.57
C SER A 261 2.21 3.03 -16.09
N PHE A 262 3.27 2.32 -15.70
CA PHE A 262 4.64 2.63 -16.06
C PHE A 262 5.29 1.50 -16.85
N SER A 263 6.10 1.88 -17.85
CA SER A 263 7.04 0.98 -18.55
C SER A 263 8.28 1.75 -18.94
N GLY A 264 9.48 1.24 -18.61
CA GLY A 264 10.76 1.86 -18.94
C GLY A 264 10.85 3.33 -18.51
N GLU A 265 10.52 3.64 -17.26
CA GLU A 265 10.50 4.98 -16.65
C GLU A 265 9.49 5.98 -17.23
N ASN A 266 8.65 5.53 -18.17
CA ASN A 266 7.63 6.38 -18.79
C ASN A 266 6.23 5.98 -18.33
N ILE A 267 5.34 6.98 -18.23
CA ILE A 267 3.91 6.75 -18.05
C ILE A 267 3.34 6.28 -19.40
N THR A 268 2.80 5.07 -19.40
CA THR A 268 2.18 4.47 -20.60
C THR A 268 0.69 4.71 -20.66
N ASP A 269 0.02 4.74 -19.49
CA ASP A 269 -1.41 4.97 -19.38
C ASP A 269 -1.81 5.66 -18.07
N ILE A 270 -2.92 6.42 -18.12
CA ILE A 270 -3.61 6.97 -16.96
C ILE A 270 -5.11 6.82 -17.20
N SER A 271 -5.74 5.93 -16.46
CA SER A 271 -7.15 5.60 -16.64
C SER A 271 -7.92 5.53 -15.33
N GLU A 272 -9.20 5.87 -15.38
CA GLU A 272 -10.12 5.49 -14.32
C GLU A 272 -10.41 3.99 -14.44
N LYS A 273 -10.43 3.26 -13.32
CA LYS A 273 -10.61 1.80 -13.29
C LYS A 273 -11.84 1.33 -14.06
N LYS A 274 -12.94 2.12 -14.04
CA LYS A 274 -14.18 1.76 -14.76
C LYS A 274 -14.04 1.76 -16.28
N ASP A 275 -13.02 2.45 -16.83
CA ASP A 275 -12.83 2.65 -18.27
C ASP A 275 -11.89 1.60 -18.89
N ILE A 276 -11.30 0.73 -18.07
CA ILE A 276 -10.36 -0.32 -18.50
C ILE A 276 -10.73 -1.68 -17.91
N LYS A 277 -10.14 -2.73 -18.48
CA LYS A 277 -10.20 -4.09 -17.92
C LYS A 277 -8.90 -4.42 -17.18
N LYS A 278 -8.97 -5.31 -16.21
CA LYS A 278 -7.77 -5.80 -15.49
C LYS A 278 -6.70 -6.38 -16.42
N SER A 279 -7.12 -7.03 -17.52
CA SER A 279 -6.22 -7.57 -18.55
C SER A 279 -5.38 -6.50 -19.23
N ASP A 280 -5.92 -5.28 -19.39
CA ASP A 280 -5.27 -4.20 -20.14
C ASP A 280 -4.03 -3.68 -19.41
N ILE A 281 -4.01 -3.78 -18.09
CA ILE A 281 -2.86 -3.40 -17.25
C ILE A 281 -1.59 -4.14 -17.69
N LYS A 282 -1.69 -5.44 -18.04
CA LYS A 282 -0.55 -6.23 -18.51
C LYS A 282 0.09 -5.62 -19.76
N PHE A 283 -0.73 -5.11 -20.69
CA PHE A 283 -0.23 -4.45 -21.89
C PHE A 283 0.42 -3.11 -21.56
N PHE A 284 -0.19 -2.32 -20.68
CA PHE A 284 0.34 -1.01 -20.30
C PHE A 284 1.72 -1.12 -19.66
N ILE A 285 1.91 -2.06 -18.71
CA ILE A 285 3.20 -2.24 -18.03
C ILE A 285 4.27 -2.91 -18.90
N SER A 286 3.88 -3.65 -19.94
CA SER A 286 4.84 -4.23 -20.89
C SER A 286 5.36 -3.25 -21.92
N GLY A 287 4.73 -2.06 -22.02
CA GLY A 287 5.08 -1.05 -23.04
C GLY A 287 4.59 -1.40 -24.45
N ILE A 288 3.82 -2.46 -24.60
CA ILE A 288 3.22 -2.84 -25.88
C ILE A 288 2.05 -1.89 -26.14
N LYS A 289 2.16 -1.08 -27.18
CA LYS A 289 1.05 -0.22 -27.62
C LYS A 289 -0.08 -1.11 -28.12
N THR A 290 -1.21 -1.12 -27.45
CA THR A 290 -2.47 -1.59 -28.04
C THR A 290 -2.81 -0.65 -29.20
N ARG A 291 -2.93 -1.21 -30.39
CA ARG A 291 -3.41 -0.51 -31.59
C ARG A 291 -4.88 -0.12 -31.44
#